data_50a2d5e1b77a39bd555b14b73f3df594
#
_entry.id   50a2d5e1b77a39bd555b14b73f3df594
#
_cell.length_a   1.000
_cell.length_b   1.000
_cell.length_c   1.000
_cell.angle_alpha   90.00
_cell.angle_beta   90.00
_cell.angle_gamma   90.00
#
_symmetry.space_group_name_H-M   'P 1'
#
loop_
_entity.id
_entity.type
_entity.pdbx_description
1 polymer ?
#
loop_
_entity_poly.entity_id
_entity_poly.type
_entity_poly.pdbx_seq_one_letter_code
_entity_poly.pdbx_strand_id
1 'polypeptide(L)'
;NRRNDWENRYRISYKKLNSDAGDQSVVIQTKAGSDDNKSARLERQQTMDFTLDGEHTFGNLKMDWASSYSRATEDRPNERYIGLKLKGSDSLNFGDSFQDVGDEQPYSTLAIPSFSEGKWKIDEFTNSDQSIKENEIKERINFTLPLSKGLYGNTLKFGYKYTRKDKERNTEYYDYSDAADKYIPDWKDN
;
A
#
# COMPACT_ATOMS: atom_id res chain seq x y z
N ASN A 1 1.17 19.40 4.58
CA ASN A 1 0.42 18.94 3.42
C ASN A 1 -0.60 17.87 3.88
N ARG A 2 -1.79 17.91 3.32
CA ARG A 2 -2.86 16.93 3.60
C ARG A 2 -3.41 16.41 2.27
N ARG A 3 -3.47 15.10 2.10
CA ARG A 3 -3.95 14.42 0.90
C ARG A 3 -4.97 13.35 1.27
N ASN A 4 -6.06 13.28 0.54
CA ASN A 4 -7.03 12.20 0.62
C ASN A 4 -7.07 11.53 -0.75
N ASP A 5 -6.76 10.25 -0.79
CA ASP A 5 -6.84 9.43 -1.99
C ASP A 5 -7.99 8.43 -1.86
N TRP A 6 -8.72 8.31 -2.94
CA TRP A 6 -9.81 7.36 -3.07
C TRP A 6 -9.44 6.33 -4.12
N GLU A 7 -9.36 5.06 -3.72
CA GLU A 7 -9.05 3.96 -4.62
C GLU A 7 -10.18 2.94 -4.61
N ASN A 8 -10.71 2.66 -5.81
CA ASN A 8 -11.56 1.50 -6.03
C ASN A 8 -10.77 0.50 -6.87
N ARG A 9 -10.61 -0.72 -6.35
CA ARG A 9 -9.88 -1.79 -7.03
C ARG A 9 -10.80 -2.97 -7.28
N TYR A 10 -10.92 -3.30 -8.55
CA TYR A 10 -11.52 -4.54 -9.02
C TYR A 10 -10.46 -5.37 -9.72
N ARG A 11 -10.33 -6.65 -9.34
CA ARG A 11 -9.32 -7.54 -9.89
C ARG A 11 -9.93 -8.90 -10.19
N ILE A 12 -9.68 -9.41 -11.39
CA ILE A 12 -9.95 -10.78 -11.78
C ILE A 12 -8.61 -11.50 -11.91
N SER A 13 -8.48 -12.63 -11.26
CA SER A 13 -7.26 -13.45 -11.28
C SER A 13 -7.62 -14.88 -11.63
N TYR A 14 -6.94 -15.42 -12.62
CA TYR A 14 -7.03 -16.83 -12.99
C TYR A 14 -5.83 -17.56 -12.37
N LYS A 15 -6.10 -18.68 -11.70
CA LYS A 15 -5.07 -19.42 -10.99
C LYS A 15 -5.01 -20.86 -11.51
N LYS A 16 -3.78 -21.39 -11.62
CA LYS A 16 -3.47 -22.79 -11.98
C LYS A 16 -4.05 -23.25 -13.33
N LEU A 17 -3.98 -22.39 -14.34
CA LEU A 17 -4.54 -22.66 -15.66
C LEU A 17 -3.94 -23.87 -16.39
N ASN A 18 -2.68 -24.20 -16.07
CA ASN A 18 -1.96 -25.35 -16.66
C ASN A 18 -2.07 -26.62 -15.79
N SER A 19 -2.98 -26.65 -14.83
CA SER A 19 -3.23 -27.80 -13.94
C SER A 19 -4.50 -28.51 -14.35
N ASP A 20 -4.78 -29.67 -13.72
CA ASP A 20 -6.05 -30.39 -13.90
C ASP A 20 -7.25 -29.46 -13.64
N ALA A 21 -8.35 -29.69 -14.36
CA ALA A 21 -9.53 -28.81 -14.32
C ALA A 21 -10.04 -28.52 -12.89
N GLY A 22 -9.94 -29.52 -11.99
CA GLY A 22 -10.34 -29.37 -10.59
C GLY A 22 -9.51 -28.40 -9.77
N ASP A 23 -8.28 -28.12 -10.21
CA ASP A 23 -7.35 -27.19 -9.54
C ASP A 23 -7.41 -25.77 -10.09
N GLN A 24 -7.99 -25.60 -11.25
CA GLN A 24 -8.17 -24.29 -11.89
C GLN A 24 -9.17 -23.45 -11.10
N SER A 25 -8.93 -22.16 -11.02
CA SER A 25 -9.88 -21.27 -10.37
C SER A 25 -9.84 -19.84 -10.92
N VAL A 26 -10.99 -19.19 -10.86
CA VAL A 26 -11.13 -17.74 -11.07
C VAL A 26 -11.39 -17.10 -9.72
N VAL A 27 -10.67 -16.03 -9.43
CA VAL A 27 -10.87 -15.23 -8.23
C VAL A 27 -11.19 -13.81 -8.65
N ILE A 28 -12.32 -13.31 -8.18
CA ILE A 28 -12.74 -11.92 -8.33
C ILE A 28 -12.56 -11.25 -6.98
N GLN A 29 -11.79 -10.19 -6.94
CA GLN A 29 -11.54 -9.42 -5.71
C GLN A 29 -11.95 -7.97 -5.91
N THR A 30 -12.58 -7.40 -4.92
CA THR A 30 -12.86 -5.98 -4.84
C THR A 30 -12.34 -5.42 -3.52
N LYS A 31 -11.71 -4.25 -3.58
CA LYS A 31 -11.37 -3.43 -2.44
C LYS A 31 -12.34 -2.28 -2.39
N ALA A 32 -13.03 -2.15 -1.31
CA ALA A 32 -14.00 -1.09 -1.15
C ALA A 32 -14.13 -0.66 0.31
N GLY A 33 -14.56 0.55 0.49
CA GLY A 33 -15.15 0.99 1.73
C GLY A 33 -14.32 1.93 2.57
N SER A 34 -15.05 2.93 2.97
CA SER A 34 -14.83 3.79 4.12
C SER A 34 -16.21 4.18 4.64
N ASP A 35 -16.27 4.87 5.77
CA ASP A 35 -17.53 5.36 6.28
C ASP A 35 -18.16 6.41 5.35
N ASP A 36 -17.34 7.18 4.67
CA ASP A 36 -17.79 8.24 3.74
C ASP A 36 -18.14 7.69 2.35
N ASN A 37 -17.48 6.60 1.92
CA ASN A 37 -17.73 5.97 0.63
C ASN A 37 -17.52 4.45 0.71
N LYS A 38 -18.61 3.72 0.73
CA LYS A 38 -18.59 2.24 0.86
C LYS A 38 -18.04 1.52 -0.37
N SER A 39 -17.91 2.19 -1.49
CA SER A 39 -17.42 1.61 -2.75
C SER A 39 -15.95 1.88 -3.04
N ALA A 40 -15.27 2.70 -2.25
CA ALA A 40 -13.89 3.06 -2.47
C ALA A 40 -13.06 3.07 -1.17
N ARG A 41 -11.80 2.66 -1.27
CA ARG A 41 -10.84 2.77 -0.19
C ARG A 41 -10.44 4.23 0.01
N LEU A 42 -10.44 4.69 1.25
CA LEU A 42 -9.90 6.00 1.61
C LEU A 42 -8.51 5.85 2.20
N GLU A 43 -7.58 6.65 1.72
CA GLU A 43 -6.27 6.84 2.32
C GLU A 43 -6.08 8.32 2.63
N ARG A 44 -5.91 8.64 3.90
CA ARG A 44 -5.65 10.00 4.38
C ARG A 44 -4.19 10.12 4.73
N GLN A 45 -3.49 11.03 4.08
CA GLN A 45 -2.10 11.32 4.38
C GLN A 45 -1.94 12.77 4.83
N GLN A 46 -1.14 12.96 5.86
CA GLN A 46 -0.78 14.29 6.34
C GLN A 46 0.72 14.32 6.65
N THR A 47 1.40 15.34 6.14
CA THR A 47 2.79 15.65 6.48
C THR A 47 2.91 17.06 7.05
N MET A 48 3.75 17.19 8.05
CA MET A 48 4.12 18.44 8.66
C MET A 48 5.64 18.44 8.83
N ASP A 49 6.28 19.51 8.35
CA ASP A 49 7.71 19.70 8.47
C ASP A 49 7.98 21.08 9.08
N PHE A 50 8.90 21.10 10.03
CA PHE A 50 9.41 22.31 10.64
C PHE A 50 10.93 22.27 10.61
N THR A 51 11.55 23.31 10.08
CA THR A 51 13.01 23.42 10.01
C THR A 51 13.45 24.78 10.53
N LEU A 52 14.47 24.77 11.33
CA LEU A 52 15.17 25.95 11.81
C LEU A 52 16.66 25.79 11.49
N ASP A 53 17.25 26.76 10.88
CA ASP A 53 18.66 26.75 10.52
C ASP A 53 19.33 28.10 10.80
N GLY A 54 20.64 28.07 10.88
CA GLY A 54 21.40 29.27 11.13
C GLY A 54 22.88 29.14 10.74
N GLU A 55 23.49 30.28 10.49
CA GLU A 55 24.91 30.40 10.21
C GLU A 55 25.56 31.42 11.17
N HIS A 56 26.75 31.10 11.62
CA HIS A 56 27.56 31.98 12.48
C HIS A 56 29.00 32.02 12.00
N THR A 57 29.63 33.18 12.13
CA THR A 57 31.05 33.36 11.84
C THR A 57 31.77 33.89 13.07
N PHE A 58 32.75 33.13 13.55
CA PHE A 58 33.61 33.49 14.67
C PHE A 58 35.05 33.64 14.18
N GLY A 59 35.40 34.86 13.80
CA GLY A 59 36.71 35.12 13.15
C GLY A 59 36.82 34.36 11.82
N ASN A 60 37.72 33.38 11.76
CA ASN A 60 37.89 32.53 10.55
C ASN A 60 37.04 31.23 10.59
N LEU A 61 36.43 30.93 11.73
CA LEU A 61 35.58 29.73 11.88
C LEU A 61 34.17 30.04 11.41
N LYS A 62 33.66 29.30 10.43
CA LYS A 62 32.25 29.30 10.05
C LYS A 62 31.56 28.10 10.65
N MET A 63 30.38 28.30 11.20
CA MET A 63 29.50 27.27 11.74
C MET A 63 28.14 27.38 11.04
N ASP A 64 27.65 26.30 10.51
CA ASP A 64 26.26 26.17 10.07
C ASP A 64 25.57 25.05 10.83
N TRP A 65 24.31 25.26 11.14
CA TRP A 65 23.50 24.26 11.83
C TRP A 65 22.08 24.25 11.30
N ALA A 66 21.44 23.09 11.41
CA ALA A 66 20.02 22.95 11.10
C ALA A 66 19.40 21.92 12.05
N SER A 67 18.20 22.24 12.52
CA SER A 67 17.33 21.39 13.30
C SER A 67 16.02 21.23 12.57
N SER A 68 15.54 20.00 12.40
CA SER A 68 14.25 19.78 11.77
C SER A 68 13.44 18.71 12.52
N TYR A 69 12.14 18.94 12.56
CA TYR A 69 11.15 18.00 13.01
C TYR A 69 10.14 17.76 11.90
N SER A 70 9.93 16.50 11.54
CA SER A 70 8.87 16.10 10.62
C SER A 70 7.95 15.08 11.25
N ARG A 71 6.69 15.16 10.88
CA ARG A 71 5.65 14.21 11.24
C ARG A 71 4.85 13.83 10.01
N ALA A 72 4.74 12.53 9.78
CA ALA A 72 3.85 11.96 8.77
C ALA A 72 2.81 11.06 9.44
N THR A 73 1.57 11.16 8.99
CA THR A 73 0.50 10.24 9.40
C THR A 73 -0.21 9.72 8.16
N GLU A 74 -0.61 8.46 8.23
CA GLU A 74 -1.43 7.80 7.23
C GLU A 74 -2.52 7.00 7.92
N ASP A 75 -3.78 7.23 7.53
CA ASP A 75 -4.94 6.50 8.03
C ASP A 75 -5.68 5.86 6.86
N ARG A 76 -5.97 4.56 7.00
CA ARG A 76 -6.77 3.75 6.06
C ARG A 76 -7.92 3.12 6.84
N PRO A 77 -9.00 3.86 7.06
CA PRO A 77 -10.14 3.37 7.81
C PRO A 77 -11.01 2.45 6.95
N ASN A 78 -11.55 1.39 7.55
CA ASN A 78 -12.55 0.50 6.95
C ASN A 78 -12.16 -0.03 5.57
N GLU A 79 -10.92 -0.48 5.39
CA GLU A 79 -10.51 -1.14 4.15
C GLU A 79 -11.15 -2.52 4.09
N ARG A 80 -12.11 -2.70 3.17
CA ARG A 80 -12.84 -3.93 2.98
C ARG A 80 -12.36 -4.69 1.77
N TYR A 81 -12.24 -6.00 1.95
CA TYR A 81 -11.88 -6.94 0.91
C TYR A 81 -12.98 -7.97 0.76
N ILE A 82 -13.42 -8.17 -0.48
CA ILE A 82 -14.35 -9.22 -0.84
C ILE A 82 -13.75 -9.99 -2.00
N GLY A 83 -13.49 -11.26 -1.81
CA GLY A 83 -13.00 -12.19 -2.81
C GLY A 83 -14.03 -13.28 -3.06
N LEU A 84 -14.34 -13.53 -4.31
CA LEU A 84 -15.18 -14.64 -4.76
C LEU A 84 -14.34 -15.58 -5.59
N LYS A 85 -14.52 -16.88 -5.39
CA LYS A 85 -13.78 -17.92 -6.09
C LYS A 85 -14.70 -18.93 -6.72
N LEU A 86 -14.41 -19.25 -7.99
CA LEU A 86 -15.02 -20.34 -8.73
C LEU A 86 -13.94 -21.39 -9.03
N LYS A 87 -14.20 -22.65 -8.70
CA LYS A 87 -13.34 -23.79 -9.06
C LYS A 87 -13.75 -24.39 -10.37
N GLY A 88 -12.78 -24.83 -11.17
CA GLY A 88 -12.99 -25.36 -12.51
C GLY A 88 -13.75 -26.69 -12.57
N SER A 89 -13.72 -27.50 -11.47
CA SER A 89 -14.45 -28.78 -11.38
C SER A 89 -15.97 -28.65 -11.50
N ASP A 90 -16.50 -27.46 -11.33
CA ASP A 90 -17.94 -27.25 -11.17
C ASP A 90 -18.69 -26.82 -12.44
N SER A 91 -18.04 -26.57 -13.57
CA SER A 91 -18.64 -26.39 -14.90
C SER A 91 -17.77 -25.65 -15.95
N LEU A 92 -16.51 -25.38 -15.65
CA LEU A 92 -15.66 -24.61 -16.56
C LEU A 92 -14.42 -25.41 -16.93
N ASN A 93 -14.39 -25.84 -18.17
CA ASN A 93 -13.15 -26.29 -18.78
C ASN A 93 -12.44 -25.06 -19.35
N PHE A 94 -11.55 -24.47 -18.55
CA PHE A 94 -10.70 -23.38 -19.03
C PHE A 94 -9.60 -23.88 -19.97
N GLY A 95 -9.35 -25.22 -20.01
CA GLY A 95 -8.20 -25.81 -20.67
C GLY A 95 -8.10 -25.50 -22.15
N ASP A 96 -9.18 -25.59 -22.86
CA ASP A 96 -9.18 -25.41 -24.34
C ASP A 96 -9.17 -23.93 -24.74
N SER A 97 -9.72 -23.06 -23.91
CA SER A 97 -9.80 -21.62 -24.18
C SER A 97 -8.48 -20.88 -23.94
N PHE A 98 -7.56 -21.46 -23.16
CA PHE A 98 -6.30 -20.82 -22.79
C PHE A 98 -5.11 -21.25 -23.63
N GLN A 99 -5.19 -22.40 -24.30
CA GLN A 99 -4.10 -22.87 -25.15
C GLN A 99 -3.94 -22.04 -26.44
N ASP A 100 -5.03 -21.38 -26.88
CA ASP A 100 -5.06 -20.55 -28.08
C ASP A 100 -4.91 -19.04 -27.82
N VAL A 101 -4.93 -18.60 -26.57
CA VAL A 101 -4.73 -17.19 -26.23
C VAL A 101 -3.23 -16.97 -26.06
N GLY A 102 -2.55 -16.58 -27.13
CA GLY A 102 -1.18 -16.10 -27.03
C GLY A 102 -1.04 -14.97 -26.01
N ASP A 103 0.16 -14.74 -25.52
CA ASP A 103 0.51 -13.74 -24.47
C ASP A 103 -0.01 -12.31 -24.73
N GLU A 104 -0.55 -12.05 -25.92
CA GLU A 104 -1.00 -10.73 -26.37
C GLU A 104 -2.51 -10.48 -26.25
N GLN A 105 -3.32 -11.48 -25.89
CA GLN A 105 -4.77 -11.28 -25.78
C GLN A 105 -5.16 -10.90 -24.34
N PRO A 106 -5.92 -9.81 -24.16
CA PRO A 106 -6.36 -9.41 -22.82
C PRO A 106 -7.31 -10.47 -22.24
N TYR A 107 -7.08 -10.84 -20.97
CA TYR A 107 -7.95 -11.76 -20.21
C TYR A 107 -9.44 -11.34 -20.16
N SER A 108 -9.77 -10.14 -20.62
CA SER A 108 -11.13 -9.65 -20.77
C SER A 108 -11.98 -10.40 -21.81
N THR A 109 -11.35 -11.20 -22.69
CA THR A 109 -12.06 -12.03 -23.68
C THR A 109 -12.52 -13.37 -23.12
N LEU A 110 -12.07 -13.73 -21.90
CA LEU A 110 -12.47 -14.97 -21.27
C LEU A 110 -13.90 -14.84 -20.73
N ALA A 111 -14.77 -15.72 -21.17
CA ALA A 111 -16.12 -15.80 -20.64
C ALA A 111 -16.07 -16.18 -19.15
N ILE A 112 -16.39 -15.24 -18.28
CA ILE A 112 -16.61 -15.51 -16.86
C ILE A 112 -18.07 -15.94 -16.74
N PRO A 113 -18.37 -17.10 -16.14
CA PRO A 113 -19.74 -17.51 -15.90
C PRO A 113 -20.45 -16.46 -15.06
N SER A 114 -21.71 -16.25 -15.36
CA SER A 114 -22.56 -15.42 -14.50
C SER A 114 -22.60 -16.00 -13.08
N PHE A 115 -22.84 -15.15 -12.11
CA PHE A 115 -22.94 -15.61 -10.72
C PHE A 115 -24.04 -16.65 -10.51
N SER A 116 -25.06 -16.69 -11.39
CA SER A 116 -26.15 -17.67 -11.39
C SER A 116 -25.75 -19.01 -11.99
N GLU A 117 -24.76 -19.08 -12.85
CA GLU A 117 -24.35 -20.31 -13.56
C GLU A 117 -23.24 -21.06 -12.86
N GLY A 118 -22.46 -20.39 -12.01
CA GLY A 118 -21.32 -20.99 -11.34
C GLY A 118 -21.53 -21.21 -9.84
N LYS A 119 -20.84 -22.19 -9.27
CA LYS A 119 -20.78 -22.42 -7.82
C LYS A 119 -19.71 -21.54 -7.21
N TRP A 120 -19.95 -20.25 -7.16
CA TRP A 120 -19.07 -19.29 -6.54
C TRP A 120 -19.07 -19.45 -5.03
N LYS A 121 -17.89 -19.32 -4.42
CA LYS A 121 -17.70 -19.31 -2.98
C LYS A 121 -17.01 -18.04 -2.56
N ILE A 122 -17.24 -17.62 -1.34
CA ILE A 122 -16.48 -16.53 -0.73
C ILE A 122 -15.08 -17.04 -0.42
N ASP A 123 -14.06 -16.45 -1.02
CA ASP A 123 -12.64 -16.77 -0.81
C ASP A 123 -12.02 -15.85 0.24
N GLU A 124 -12.50 -14.61 0.32
CA GLU A 124 -12.02 -13.60 1.26
C GLU A 124 -13.14 -12.62 1.60
N PHE A 125 -13.34 -12.38 2.88
CA PHE A 125 -14.23 -11.33 3.36
C PHE A 125 -13.62 -10.71 4.60
N THR A 126 -12.91 -9.60 4.40
CA THR A 126 -12.11 -8.98 5.45
C THR A 126 -12.41 -7.51 5.62
N ASN A 127 -12.16 -7.01 6.82
CA ASN A 127 -12.19 -5.59 7.15
C ASN A 127 -10.92 -5.23 7.90
N SER A 128 -10.31 -4.11 7.60
CA SER A 128 -9.14 -3.64 8.33
C SER A 128 -9.13 -2.13 8.50
N ASP A 129 -8.65 -1.71 9.66
CA ASP A 129 -8.34 -0.33 9.98
C ASP A 129 -6.84 -0.22 10.20
N GLN A 130 -6.19 0.71 9.52
CA GLN A 130 -4.76 0.90 9.64
C GLN A 130 -4.43 2.36 9.90
N SER A 131 -3.59 2.61 10.91
CA SER A 131 -2.98 3.91 11.14
C SER A 131 -1.46 3.78 11.22
N ILE A 132 -0.78 4.73 10.62
CA ILE A 132 0.68 4.85 10.65
C ILE A 132 1.01 6.27 11.08
N LYS A 133 1.92 6.37 12.06
CA LYS A 133 2.47 7.63 12.54
C LYS A 133 3.98 7.54 12.55
N GLU A 134 4.61 8.51 11.94
CA GLU A 134 6.05 8.61 11.86
C GLU A 134 6.50 9.98 12.31
N ASN A 135 7.47 10.04 13.22
CA ASN A 135 8.11 11.27 13.66
C ASN A 135 9.61 11.15 13.39
N GLU A 136 10.21 12.22 12.88
CA GLU A 136 11.63 12.28 12.59
C GLU A 136 12.22 13.59 13.10
N ILE A 137 13.33 13.49 13.83
CA ILE A 137 14.16 14.62 14.26
C ILE A 137 15.50 14.50 13.55
N LYS A 138 15.94 15.58 12.94
CA LYS A 138 17.25 15.69 12.31
C LYS A 138 17.97 16.90 12.87
N GLU A 139 19.19 16.68 13.31
CA GLU A 139 20.10 17.72 13.79
C GLU A 139 21.37 17.66 12.96
N ARG A 140 21.89 18.81 12.58
CA ARG A 140 23.15 18.93 11.87
C ARG A 140 23.88 20.16 12.35
N ILE A 141 25.18 20.01 12.58
CA ILE A 141 26.10 21.09 12.84
C ILE A 141 27.39 20.86 12.06
N ASN A 142 27.86 21.84 11.34
CA ASN A 142 29.10 21.79 10.58
C ASN A 142 29.99 22.98 10.92
N PHE A 143 31.28 22.73 10.90
CA PHE A 143 32.32 23.72 11.10
C PHE A 143 33.26 23.75 9.91
N THR A 144 33.63 24.94 9.47
CA THR A 144 34.57 25.16 8.37
C THR A 144 35.62 26.15 8.84
N LEU A 145 36.88 25.70 8.90
CA LEU A 145 38.01 26.50 9.32
C LEU A 145 39.07 26.55 8.21
N PRO A 146 39.28 27.70 7.57
CA PRO A 146 40.43 27.90 6.69
C PRO A 146 41.74 27.88 7.51
N LEU A 147 42.65 26.97 7.15
CA LEU A 147 43.93 26.79 7.84
C LEU A 147 45.04 27.65 7.27
N SER A 148 44.96 28.01 5.98
CA SER A 148 45.93 28.87 5.33
C SER A 148 45.29 29.85 4.35
N LYS A 149 45.92 31.03 4.18
CA LYS A 149 45.52 32.04 3.21
C LYS A 149 46.50 31.97 2.02
N GLY A 150 46.04 31.67 0.81
CA GLY A 150 46.88 31.65 -0.39
C GLY A 150 46.27 30.85 -1.53
N LEU A 151 46.96 30.78 -2.67
CA LEU A 151 46.52 30.08 -3.88
C LEU A 151 46.20 28.57 -3.62
N TYR A 152 46.79 27.97 -2.58
CA TYR A 152 46.61 26.57 -2.18
C TYR A 152 46.04 26.50 -0.73
N GLY A 153 44.97 27.27 -0.47
CA GLY A 153 44.40 27.37 0.85
C GLY A 153 43.81 26.01 1.34
N ASN A 154 44.32 25.53 2.47
CA ASN A 154 43.76 24.34 3.14
C ASN A 154 42.56 24.74 4.00
N THR A 155 41.53 23.91 3.98
CA THR A 155 40.33 24.10 4.80
C THR A 155 40.02 22.82 5.55
N LEU A 156 39.85 22.92 6.86
CA LEU A 156 39.34 21.85 7.69
C LEU A 156 37.82 21.97 7.79
N LYS A 157 37.13 20.86 7.48
CA LYS A 157 35.68 20.73 7.67
C LYS A 157 35.39 19.55 8.57
N PHE A 158 34.56 19.76 9.58
CA PHE A 158 34.08 18.70 10.45
C PHE A 158 32.67 19.05 10.92
N GLY A 159 31.93 18.04 11.33
CA GLY A 159 30.55 18.24 11.74
C GLY A 159 29.96 17.00 12.39
N TYR A 160 28.74 17.18 12.84
CA TYR A 160 27.95 16.13 13.45
C TYR A 160 26.56 16.14 12.84
N LYS A 161 26.00 14.95 12.60
CA LYS A 161 24.62 14.74 12.16
C LYS A 161 23.97 13.70 13.05
N TYR A 162 22.81 14.04 13.56
CA TYR A 162 21.95 13.15 14.31
C TYR A 162 20.62 12.99 13.58
N THR A 163 20.12 11.76 13.54
CA THR A 163 18.78 11.48 13.02
C THR A 163 18.13 10.44 13.92
N ARG A 164 16.94 10.78 14.39
CA ARG A 164 16.08 9.84 15.13
C ARG A 164 14.74 9.75 14.42
N LYS A 165 14.32 8.53 14.16
CA LYS A 165 13.06 8.22 13.51
C LYS A 165 12.29 7.24 14.37
N ASP A 166 11.08 7.61 14.75
CA ASP A 166 10.15 6.78 15.50
C ASP A 166 8.94 6.51 14.59
N LYS A 167 8.60 5.22 14.38
CA LYS A 167 7.47 4.80 13.57
C LYS A 167 6.57 3.88 14.36
N GLU A 168 5.31 4.24 14.44
CA GLU A 168 4.24 3.45 15.04
C GLU A 168 3.28 3.04 13.92
N ARG A 169 2.91 1.77 13.90
CA ARG A 169 1.89 1.24 13.00
C ARG A 169 0.90 0.44 13.83
N ASN A 170 -0.35 0.82 13.74
CA ASN A 170 -1.45 0.08 14.33
C ASN A 170 -2.32 -0.48 13.20
N THR A 171 -2.69 -1.76 13.29
CA THR A 171 -3.55 -2.42 12.32
C THR A 171 -4.52 -3.30 13.07
N GLU A 172 -5.81 -3.02 12.91
CA GLU A 172 -6.89 -3.89 13.31
C GLU A 172 -7.37 -4.64 12.07
N TYR A 173 -7.46 -5.95 12.16
CA TYR A 173 -7.81 -6.82 11.04
C TYR A 173 -8.83 -7.85 11.48
N TYR A 174 -9.90 -7.93 10.73
CA TYR A 174 -10.99 -8.87 10.96
C TYR A 174 -11.21 -9.69 9.71
N ASP A 175 -11.19 -11.01 9.86
CA ASP A 175 -11.48 -11.98 8.81
C ASP A 175 -12.81 -12.66 9.09
N TYR A 176 -13.76 -12.50 8.18
CA TYR A 176 -15.10 -13.07 8.26
C TYR A 176 -15.33 -14.16 7.20
N SER A 177 -14.30 -14.59 6.50
CA SER A 177 -14.42 -15.50 5.35
C SER A 177 -15.12 -16.80 5.71
N ASP A 178 -14.73 -17.43 6.81
CA ASP A 178 -15.35 -18.69 7.28
C ASP A 178 -16.81 -18.49 7.71
N ALA A 179 -17.12 -17.38 8.34
CA ALA A 179 -18.48 -17.05 8.76
C ALA A 179 -19.36 -16.77 7.55
N ALA A 180 -18.87 -16.04 6.58
CA ALA A 180 -19.59 -15.70 5.36
C ALA A 180 -19.90 -16.96 4.51
N ASP A 181 -18.95 -17.88 4.37
CA ASP A 181 -19.15 -19.15 3.65
C ASP A 181 -20.22 -20.02 4.33
N LYS A 182 -20.33 -19.94 5.65
CA LYS A 182 -21.30 -20.69 6.45
C LYS A 182 -22.71 -20.09 6.45
N TYR A 183 -22.80 -18.74 6.50
CA TYR A 183 -24.08 -18.05 6.72
C TYR A 183 -24.71 -17.47 5.46
N ILE A 184 -24.01 -17.50 4.31
CA ILE A 184 -24.52 -17.05 3.01
C ILE A 184 -24.36 -18.16 1.97
N PRO A 185 -24.83 -19.41 2.25
CA PRO A 185 -24.70 -20.51 1.29
C PRO A 185 -25.53 -20.27 0.02
N ASP A 186 -26.63 -19.52 0.12
CA ASP A 186 -27.61 -19.30 -0.96
C ASP A 186 -27.74 -17.82 -1.37
N TRP A 187 -26.65 -17.05 -1.24
CA TRP A 187 -26.65 -15.63 -1.63
C TRP A 187 -26.97 -15.39 -3.12
N LYS A 188 -26.97 -16.45 -3.91
CA LYS A 188 -27.31 -16.45 -5.34
C LYS A 188 -28.81 -16.36 -5.61
N ASP A 189 -29.62 -16.72 -4.65
CA ASP A 189 -31.09 -16.82 -4.79
C ASP A 189 -31.81 -15.58 -4.27
N ASN A 190 -31.07 -14.55 -3.81
CA ASN A 190 -31.52 -13.24 -3.42
C ASN A 190 -30.92 -12.18 -4.35
#